data_344376cc3785ce4e97980a0439dc1d67
#
_entry.id   344376cc3785ce4e97980a0439dc1d67
#
_cell.length_a   1.000
_cell.length_b   1.000
_cell.length_c   1.000
_cell.angle_alpha   90.00
_cell.angle_beta   90.00
_cell.angle_gamma   90.00
#
_symmetry.space_group_name_H-M   'P 1'
#
loop_
_entity.id
_entity.type
_entity.pdbx_description
1 polymer ?
#
loop_
_entity_poly.entity_id
_entity_poly.type
_entity_poly.pdbx_seq_one_letter_code
_entity_poly.pdbx_strand_id
1 'polypeptide(L)'
;MQFPGRHDGAKVIKRNPRGYTMGQQHDAYFVPAKSSWPIVAAVVMFITVFGAAHWLNAEPGEAGFGKTVLTIGVLGVLGMFFGWFRSVINESLAGSYNHQVDTSFRMGMMWFIFSEVMFFGAFFGALFYIRMFSVPWLGGHGHGVLTHEFLWSDYTAAWGANGGNGPEQAGGAFRTVPAWGLPLLNTLILLSSSVTVTIAHHALRAGHRGKILLFLGLTVLLGATFLYFQAHEYMEAYKELNLTLHSGVYGSTFFLLTGFHGLHVTLGTIMLAVIWLRVLKGHFNKDHHFGFEAVAWYWHFVDVVWLGLFMFVYIL
;
A
#
# COMPACT_ATOMS: atom_id res chain seq x y z
N MET A 1 46.51 45.88 40.67
CA MET A 1 45.31 45.18 40.16
C MET A 1 45.49 44.93 38.66
N GLN A 2 45.87 43.71 38.29
CA GLN A 2 46.08 43.29 36.90
C GLN A 2 44.87 42.49 36.43
N PHE A 3 44.23 42.90 35.33
CA PHE A 3 43.19 42.13 34.68
C PHE A 3 43.82 41.10 33.74
N PRO A 4 43.36 39.85 33.70
CA PRO A 4 43.89 38.86 32.78
C PRO A 4 43.31 39.04 31.38
N GLY A 5 44.19 38.89 30.39
CA GLY A 5 43.90 39.03 28.97
C GLY A 5 42.92 37.98 28.41
N ARG A 6 42.04 38.45 27.56
CA ARG A 6 41.10 37.68 26.76
C ARG A 6 41.85 37.03 25.59
N HIS A 7 42.03 35.72 25.61
CA HIS A 7 42.48 34.97 24.43
C HIS A 7 41.29 34.81 23.46
N ASP A 8 41.24 35.69 22.46
CA ASP A 8 40.41 35.51 21.28
C ASP A 8 41.01 34.40 20.41
N GLY A 9 40.52 33.17 20.59
CA GLY A 9 40.79 32.06 19.68
C GLY A 9 40.10 32.28 18.35
N ALA A 10 40.72 32.94 17.40
CA ALA A 10 40.25 33.06 16.05
C ALA A 10 40.14 31.65 15.43
N LYS A 11 38.92 31.11 15.30
CA LYS A 11 38.66 29.91 14.52
C LYS A 11 39.05 30.18 13.07
N VAL A 12 40.11 29.54 12.60
CA VAL A 12 40.50 29.54 11.19
C VAL A 12 39.41 28.88 10.37
N ILE A 13 38.58 29.67 9.72
CA ILE A 13 37.55 29.23 8.82
C ILE A 13 38.20 28.81 7.50
N LYS A 14 38.38 27.50 7.27
CA LYS A 14 38.84 26.97 5.98
C LYS A 14 37.76 27.24 4.94
N ARG A 15 38.01 28.15 4.01
CA ARG A 15 37.15 28.40 2.84
C ARG A 15 37.37 27.28 1.79
N ASN A 16 36.32 26.64 1.35
CA ASN A 16 36.32 25.74 0.20
C ASN A 16 36.39 26.60 -1.09
N PRO A 17 36.99 26.13 -2.21
CA PRO A 17 37.11 26.87 -3.47
C PRO A 17 35.82 27.39 -4.08
N ARG A 18 34.64 26.96 -3.57
CA ARG A 18 33.32 27.44 -4.00
C ARG A 18 32.71 28.54 -3.11
N GLY A 19 33.49 29.13 -2.18
CA GLY A 19 33.05 30.31 -1.42
C GLY A 19 32.10 30.07 -0.25
N TYR A 20 31.72 28.82 0.05
CA TYR A 20 30.87 28.50 1.19
C TYR A 20 31.68 28.09 2.42
N THR A 21 31.31 28.57 3.60
CA THR A 21 31.89 28.13 4.87
C THR A 21 31.39 26.74 5.21
N MET A 22 32.24 25.87 5.79
CA MET A 22 31.84 24.48 6.14
C MET A 22 30.60 24.38 7.06
N GLY A 23 30.22 25.41 7.80
CA GLY A 23 29.01 25.48 8.60
C GLY A 23 27.72 25.70 7.79
N GLN A 24 27.80 26.31 6.60
CA GLN A 24 26.65 26.57 5.73
C GLN A 24 26.26 25.37 4.84
N GLN A 25 27.18 24.42 4.68
CA GLN A 25 26.91 23.24 3.83
C GLN A 25 26.01 22.21 4.51
N HIS A 26 25.92 22.18 5.85
CA HIS A 26 25.03 21.34 6.62
C HIS A 26 23.58 21.86 6.71
N ASP A 27 23.36 23.16 6.48
CA ASP A 27 22.05 23.80 6.56
C ASP A 27 21.35 23.91 5.18
N ALA A 28 22.06 23.65 4.09
CA ALA A 28 21.49 23.73 2.74
C ALA A 28 20.57 22.52 2.48
N TYR A 29 19.37 22.80 1.94
CA TYR A 29 18.44 21.75 1.52
C TYR A 29 19.07 20.87 0.43
N PHE A 30 19.07 19.56 0.63
CA PHE A 30 19.65 18.62 -0.34
C PHE A 30 18.78 18.54 -1.60
N VAL A 31 19.38 18.89 -2.73
CA VAL A 31 18.78 18.72 -4.06
C VAL A 31 19.72 17.83 -4.88
N PRO A 32 19.26 16.67 -5.38
CA PRO A 32 20.08 15.81 -6.23
C PRO A 32 20.52 16.56 -7.49
N ALA A 33 21.81 16.59 -7.79
CA ALA A 33 22.36 17.35 -8.92
C ALA A 33 21.88 16.80 -10.28
N LYS A 34 21.71 15.47 -10.40
CA LYS A 34 21.17 14.75 -11.56
C LYS A 34 20.53 13.47 -11.09
N SER A 35 19.32 13.19 -11.60
CA SER A 35 18.62 11.94 -11.38
C SER A 35 18.08 11.40 -12.70
N SER A 36 18.38 10.15 -13.01
CA SER A 36 17.86 9.46 -14.20
C SER A 36 16.53 8.71 -13.89
N TRP A 37 16.13 8.62 -12.63
CA TRP A 37 14.97 7.84 -12.21
C TRP A 37 13.65 8.30 -12.85
N PRO A 38 13.36 9.61 -13.03
CA PRO A 38 12.12 10.05 -13.68
C PRO A 38 12.00 9.55 -15.14
N ILE A 39 13.10 9.58 -15.90
CA ILE A 39 13.10 9.07 -17.27
C ILE A 39 12.94 7.55 -17.31
N VAL A 40 13.65 6.82 -16.44
CA VAL A 40 13.51 5.36 -16.30
C VAL A 40 12.06 5.01 -15.95
N ALA A 41 11.47 5.70 -14.97
CA ALA A 41 10.07 5.51 -14.59
C ALA A 41 9.10 5.73 -15.76
N ALA A 42 9.27 6.80 -16.51
CA ALA A 42 8.42 7.10 -17.67
C ALA A 42 8.49 5.98 -18.73
N VAL A 43 9.68 5.48 -19.05
CA VAL A 43 9.88 4.42 -20.04
C VAL A 43 9.27 3.09 -19.56
N VAL A 44 9.56 2.65 -18.33
CA VAL A 44 9.05 1.36 -17.86
C VAL A 44 7.54 1.38 -17.65
N MET A 45 6.97 2.51 -17.19
CA MET A 45 5.52 2.68 -17.10
C MET A 45 4.85 2.66 -18.48
N PHE A 46 5.44 3.33 -19.48
CA PHE A 46 4.93 3.27 -20.85
C PHE A 46 4.91 1.84 -21.37
N ILE A 47 6.00 1.08 -21.21
CA ILE A 47 6.06 -0.34 -21.64
C ILE A 47 5.00 -1.16 -20.92
N THR A 48 4.80 -0.95 -19.60
CA THR A 48 3.80 -1.66 -18.81
C THR A 48 2.39 -1.40 -19.31
N VAL A 49 2.02 -0.13 -19.47
CA VAL A 49 0.67 0.26 -19.93
C VAL A 49 0.42 -0.18 -21.37
N PHE A 50 1.42 -0.04 -22.24
CA PHE A 50 1.35 -0.49 -23.63
C PHE A 50 1.14 -2.01 -23.71
N GLY A 51 1.90 -2.80 -22.92
CA GLY A 51 1.75 -4.24 -22.86
C GLY A 51 0.38 -4.66 -22.32
N ALA A 52 -0.11 -3.99 -21.27
CA ALA A 52 -1.45 -4.21 -20.72
C ALA A 52 -2.55 -3.90 -21.73
N ALA A 53 -2.46 -2.77 -22.42
CA ALA A 53 -3.42 -2.39 -23.46
C ALA A 53 -3.48 -3.41 -24.60
N HIS A 54 -2.32 -3.87 -25.09
CA HIS A 54 -2.27 -4.92 -26.11
C HIS A 54 -2.85 -6.26 -25.62
N TRP A 55 -2.56 -6.64 -24.38
CA TRP A 55 -3.10 -7.89 -23.84
C TRP A 55 -4.61 -7.85 -23.68
N LEU A 56 -5.15 -6.76 -23.13
CA LEU A 56 -6.59 -6.62 -22.87
C LEU A 56 -7.44 -6.51 -24.14
N ASN A 57 -6.86 -6.00 -25.24
CA ASN A 57 -7.53 -5.85 -26.54
C ASN A 57 -7.17 -6.97 -27.53
N ALA A 58 -6.39 -7.99 -27.12
CA ALA A 58 -5.99 -9.07 -28.02
C ALA A 58 -7.14 -10.06 -28.22
N GLU A 59 -7.28 -10.55 -29.44
CA GLU A 59 -8.21 -11.64 -29.77
C GLU A 59 -7.78 -12.97 -29.10
N PRO A 60 -8.70 -13.91 -28.92
CA PRO A 60 -8.39 -15.22 -28.37
C PRO A 60 -7.26 -15.92 -29.15
N GLY A 61 -6.12 -16.16 -28.50
CA GLY A 61 -4.92 -16.75 -29.10
C GLY A 61 -3.81 -15.76 -29.46
N GLU A 62 -4.07 -14.47 -29.59
CA GLU A 62 -3.08 -13.45 -30.00
C GLU A 62 -2.47 -12.65 -28.83
N ALA A 63 -2.83 -12.96 -27.62
CA ALA A 63 -2.38 -12.24 -26.41
C ALA A 63 -0.86 -12.36 -26.08
N GLY A 64 -0.10 -13.19 -26.83
CA GLY A 64 1.30 -13.52 -26.52
C GLY A 64 2.22 -12.30 -26.47
N PHE A 65 2.13 -11.43 -27.47
CA PHE A 65 2.92 -10.20 -27.53
C PHE A 65 2.62 -9.27 -26.35
N GLY A 66 1.34 -8.97 -26.11
CA GLY A 66 0.93 -8.10 -25.01
C GLY A 66 1.39 -8.60 -23.64
N LYS A 67 1.24 -9.91 -23.38
CA LYS A 67 1.72 -10.56 -22.14
C LYS A 67 3.24 -10.43 -21.96
N THR A 68 4.01 -10.64 -23.03
CA THR A 68 5.47 -10.53 -22.99
C THR A 68 5.90 -9.10 -22.68
N VAL A 69 5.35 -8.12 -23.39
CA VAL A 69 5.66 -6.70 -23.19
C VAL A 69 5.25 -6.25 -21.77
N LEU A 70 4.07 -6.66 -21.31
CA LEU A 70 3.63 -6.39 -19.94
C LEU A 70 4.60 -6.97 -18.90
N THR A 71 5.03 -8.21 -19.09
CA THR A 71 5.98 -8.86 -18.18
C THR A 71 7.31 -8.09 -18.12
N ILE A 72 7.84 -7.69 -19.29
CA ILE A 72 9.07 -6.87 -19.36
C ILE A 72 8.85 -5.53 -18.65
N GLY A 73 7.70 -4.87 -18.86
CA GLY A 73 7.34 -3.62 -18.20
C GLY A 73 7.30 -3.77 -16.67
N VAL A 74 6.62 -4.78 -16.16
CA VAL A 74 6.51 -5.06 -14.72
C VAL A 74 7.88 -5.35 -14.10
N LEU A 75 8.71 -6.18 -14.74
CA LEU A 75 10.08 -6.43 -14.29
C LEU A 75 10.93 -5.14 -14.31
N GLY A 76 10.74 -4.30 -15.31
CA GLY A 76 11.36 -2.98 -15.38
C GLY A 76 10.95 -2.06 -14.24
N VAL A 77 9.66 -2.01 -13.88
CA VAL A 77 9.14 -1.25 -12.73
C VAL A 77 9.75 -1.76 -11.42
N LEU A 78 9.80 -3.07 -11.21
CA LEU A 78 10.42 -3.66 -10.02
C LEU A 78 11.92 -3.32 -9.93
N GLY A 79 12.64 -3.43 -11.05
CA GLY A 79 14.05 -3.05 -11.13
C GLY A 79 14.28 -1.56 -10.86
N MET A 80 13.41 -0.69 -11.38
CA MET A 80 13.44 0.75 -11.16
C MET A 80 13.22 1.06 -9.66
N PHE A 81 12.21 0.49 -9.02
CA PHE A 81 12.00 0.69 -7.58
C PHE A 81 13.18 0.23 -6.75
N PHE A 82 13.73 -0.95 -7.04
CA PHE A 82 14.90 -1.46 -6.34
C PHE A 82 16.11 -0.52 -6.46
N GLY A 83 16.40 -0.04 -7.68
CA GLY A 83 17.50 0.89 -7.92
C GLY A 83 17.28 2.25 -7.27
N TRP A 84 16.08 2.79 -7.38
CA TRP A 84 15.75 4.09 -6.80
C TRP A 84 15.83 4.06 -5.26
N PHE A 85 15.18 3.10 -4.62
CA PHE A 85 15.27 2.97 -3.16
C PHE A 85 16.69 2.71 -2.66
N ARG A 86 17.50 1.96 -3.43
CA ARG A 86 18.92 1.80 -3.12
C ARG A 86 19.65 3.14 -3.14
N SER A 87 19.37 4.02 -4.11
CA SER A 87 19.95 5.37 -4.17
C SER A 87 19.53 6.19 -2.94
N VAL A 88 18.25 6.22 -2.60
CA VAL A 88 17.73 6.94 -1.42
C VAL A 88 18.35 6.42 -0.12
N ILE A 89 18.53 5.11 0.02
CA ILE A 89 19.19 4.51 1.19
C ILE A 89 20.66 4.95 1.28
N ASN A 90 21.38 4.94 0.16
CA ASN A 90 22.78 5.36 0.13
C ASN A 90 22.94 6.85 0.47
N GLU A 91 22.06 7.72 -0.04
CA GLU A 91 22.04 9.15 0.28
C GLU A 91 21.74 9.38 1.78
N SER A 92 20.81 8.63 2.34
CA SER A 92 20.51 8.66 3.77
C SER A 92 21.70 8.22 4.63
N LEU A 93 22.41 7.14 4.24
CA LEU A 93 23.59 6.65 4.95
C LEU A 93 24.79 7.57 4.82
N ALA A 94 24.89 8.30 3.71
CA ALA A 94 25.91 9.35 3.51
C ALA A 94 25.65 10.62 4.33
N GLY A 95 24.52 10.70 5.06
CA GLY A 95 24.17 11.89 5.86
C GLY A 95 23.77 13.11 5.04
N SER A 96 23.30 12.89 3.78
CA SER A 96 22.91 13.98 2.88
C SER A 96 21.62 14.68 3.30
N TYR A 97 20.81 14.06 4.15
CA TYR A 97 19.51 14.57 4.56
C TYR A 97 19.59 15.34 5.87
N ASN A 98 19.26 16.63 5.83
CA ASN A 98 19.15 17.48 7.00
C ASN A 98 17.70 17.43 7.56
N HIS A 99 17.45 18.11 8.68
CA HIS A 99 16.15 18.15 9.33
C HIS A 99 15.03 18.68 8.41
N GLN A 100 15.31 19.62 7.52
CA GLN A 100 14.33 20.17 6.60
C GLN A 100 13.92 19.14 5.53
N VAL A 101 14.86 18.34 5.03
CA VAL A 101 14.60 17.23 4.11
C VAL A 101 13.77 16.14 4.80
N ASP A 102 14.09 15.81 6.06
CA ASP A 102 13.32 14.86 6.87
C ASP A 102 11.87 15.32 7.06
N THR A 103 11.65 16.61 7.33
CA THR A 103 10.30 17.21 7.39
C THR A 103 9.57 17.11 6.06
N SER A 104 10.25 17.35 4.93
CA SER A 104 9.66 17.23 3.58
C SER A 104 9.25 15.79 3.27
N PHE A 105 10.07 14.81 3.66
CA PHE A 105 9.73 13.40 3.50
C PHE A 105 8.52 12.99 4.35
N ARG A 106 8.39 13.48 5.58
CA ARG A 106 7.21 13.26 6.44
C ARG A 106 5.95 13.83 5.81
N MET A 107 6.01 15.07 5.30
CA MET A 107 4.90 15.69 4.59
C MET A 107 4.54 14.90 3.32
N GLY A 108 5.54 14.48 2.54
CA GLY A 108 5.33 13.63 1.37
C GLY A 108 4.65 12.31 1.71
N MET A 109 5.06 11.66 2.80
CA MET A 109 4.42 10.42 3.25
C MET A 109 2.97 10.64 3.73
N MET A 110 2.67 11.75 4.40
CA MET A 110 1.29 12.10 4.76
C MET A 110 0.41 12.29 3.53
N TRP A 111 0.89 13.02 2.51
CA TRP A 111 0.15 13.19 1.25
C TRP A 111 -0.03 11.88 0.49
N PHE A 112 0.98 11.02 0.51
CA PHE A 112 0.86 9.69 -0.08
C PHE A 112 -0.23 8.87 0.62
N ILE A 113 -0.21 8.78 1.96
CA ILE A 113 -1.25 8.06 2.72
C ILE A 113 -2.63 8.70 2.46
N PHE A 114 -2.73 10.03 2.38
CA PHE A 114 -3.98 10.70 2.07
C PHE A 114 -4.52 10.31 0.69
N SER A 115 -3.66 10.19 -0.33
CA SER A 115 -4.07 9.72 -1.66
C SER A 115 -4.60 8.28 -1.62
N GLU A 116 -4.00 7.42 -0.82
CA GLU A 116 -4.44 6.04 -0.65
C GLU A 116 -5.77 5.93 0.13
N VAL A 117 -5.97 6.80 1.12
CA VAL A 117 -7.29 6.95 1.79
C VAL A 117 -8.37 7.35 0.78
N MET A 118 -8.08 8.29 -0.13
CA MET A 118 -9.02 8.69 -1.18
C MET A 118 -9.26 7.56 -2.18
N PHE A 119 -8.22 6.78 -2.52
CA PHE A 119 -8.34 5.61 -3.38
C PHE A 119 -9.32 4.58 -2.80
N PHE A 120 -9.14 4.14 -1.56
CA PHE A 120 -10.08 3.24 -0.91
C PHE A 120 -11.43 3.89 -0.65
N GLY A 121 -11.46 5.18 -0.34
CA GLY A 121 -12.69 5.95 -0.20
C GLY A 121 -13.57 5.93 -1.45
N ALA A 122 -12.96 5.97 -2.64
CA ALA A 122 -13.69 5.83 -3.89
C ALA A 122 -14.31 4.43 -4.05
N PHE A 123 -13.59 3.36 -3.68
CA PHE A 123 -14.13 2.00 -3.71
C PHE A 123 -15.25 1.78 -2.68
N PHE A 124 -15.08 2.26 -1.45
CA PHE A 124 -16.14 2.21 -0.44
C PHE A 124 -17.36 3.03 -0.85
N GLY A 125 -17.14 4.21 -1.48
CA GLY A 125 -18.21 5.02 -2.03
C GLY A 125 -18.96 4.33 -3.16
N ALA A 126 -18.25 3.64 -4.06
CA ALA A 126 -18.85 2.82 -5.11
C ALA A 126 -19.66 1.64 -4.53
N LEU A 127 -19.08 0.92 -3.55
CA LEU A 127 -19.79 -0.15 -2.83
C LEU A 127 -21.09 0.36 -2.20
N PHE A 128 -21.01 1.49 -1.51
CA PHE A 128 -22.18 2.14 -0.89
C PHE A 128 -23.24 2.50 -1.93
N TYR A 129 -22.84 3.17 -3.02
CA TYR A 129 -23.76 3.58 -4.08
C TYR A 129 -24.44 2.38 -4.73
N ILE A 130 -23.67 1.35 -5.07
CA ILE A 130 -24.20 0.16 -5.72
C ILE A 130 -25.21 -0.55 -4.80
N ARG A 131 -24.85 -0.75 -3.55
CA ARG A 131 -25.65 -1.49 -2.57
C ARG A 131 -26.93 -0.73 -2.18
N MET A 132 -26.82 0.57 -1.94
CA MET A 132 -27.93 1.37 -1.40
C MET A 132 -28.84 1.95 -2.47
N PHE A 133 -28.37 2.11 -3.71
CA PHE A 133 -29.11 2.74 -4.78
C PHE A 133 -29.26 1.82 -6.00
N SER A 134 -28.16 1.36 -6.61
CA SER A 134 -28.23 0.65 -7.89
C SER A 134 -29.00 -0.67 -7.79
N VAL A 135 -28.70 -1.49 -6.81
CA VAL A 135 -29.36 -2.80 -6.60
C VAL A 135 -30.84 -2.62 -6.26
N PRO A 136 -31.27 -1.75 -5.32
CA PRO A 136 -32.68 -1.47 -5.08
C PRO A 136 -33.41 -0.92 -6.31
N TRP A 137 -32.80 -0.04 -7.09
CA TRP A 137 -33.42 0.51 -8.30
C TRP A 137 -33.69 -0.56 -9.36
N LEU A 138 -32.73 -1.46 -9.59
CA LEU A 138 -32.95 -2.60 -10.51
C LEU A 138 -34.07 -3.53 -10.03
N GLY A 139 -34.27 -3.63 -8.73
CA GLY A 139 -35.38 -4.39 -8.13
C GLY A 139 -36.71 -3.62 -8.03
N GLY A 140 -36.82 -2.46 -8.69
CA GLY A 140 -38.09 -1.71 -8.76
C GLY A 140 -38.36 -0.77 -7.58
N HIS A 141 -37.40 -0.55 -6.69
CA HIS A 141 -37.57 0.37 -5.57
C HIS A 141 -37.35 1.84 -5.99
N GLY A 142 -38.09 2.77 -5.38
CA GLY A 142 -37.96 4.20 -5.59
C GLY A 142 -38.23 4.61 -7.04
N HIS A 143 -37.27 5.27 -7.68
CA HIS A 143 -37.38 5.70 -9.08
C HIS A 143 -37.15 4.60 -10.10
N GLY A 144 -36.82 3.37 -9.67
CA GLY A 144 -36.49 2.24 -10.54
C GLY A 144 -37.66 1.43 -11.06
N VAL A 145 -38.92 1.78 -10.73
CA VAL A 145 -40.12 1.00 -11.09
C VAL A 145 -40.22 0.72 -12.58
N LEU A 146 -40.10 1.75 -13.42
CA LEU A 146 -40.17 1.59 -14.88
C LEU A 146 -38.98 0.79 -15.44
N THR A 147 -37.76 1.01 -14.90
CA THR A 147 -36.59 0.24 -15.31
C THR A 147 -36.74 -1.23 -14.98
N HIS A 148 -37.29 -1.55 -13.81
CA HIS A 148 -37.56 -2.92 -13.40
C HIS A 148 -38.65 -3.57 -14.30
N GLU A 149 -39.78 -2.90 -14.47
CA GLU A 149 -40.90 -3.42 -15.21
C GLU A 149 -40.58 -3.69 -16.68
N PHE A 150 -39.87 -2.79 -17.35
CA PHE A 150 -39.60 -2.90 -18.78
C PHE A 150 -38.30 -3.58 -19.17
N LEU A 151 -37.25 -3.53 -18.30
CA LEU A 151 -35.92 -4.03 -18.64
C LEU A 151 -35.45 -5.19 -17.76
N TRP A 152 -35.92 -5.26 -16.50
CA TRP A 152 -35.37 -6.18 -15.50
C TRP A 152 -36.47 -6.81 -14.61
N SER A 153 -37.60 -7.18 -15.21
CA SER A 153 -38.77 -7.67 -14.49
C SER A 153 -38.49 -8.89 -13.59
N ASP A 154 -37.53 -9.73 -13.98
CA ASP A 154 -37.13 -10.93 -13.24
C ASP A 154 -36.05 -10.70 -12.21
N TYR A 155 -35.53 -9.48 -12.11
CA TYR A 155 -34.46 -9.15 -11.17
C TYR A 155 -34.96 -8.99 -9.74
N THR A 156 -34.40 -9.74 -8.81
CA THR A 156 -34.70 -9.59 -7.37
C THR A 156 -33.57 -8.84 -6.69
N ALA A 157 -33.86 -7.69 -6.05
CA ALA A 157 -32.91 -6.91 -5.32
C ALA A 157 -32.44 -7.68 -4.08
N ALA A 158 -31.24 -8.23 -4.14
CA ALA A 158 -30.59 -8.88 -3.02
C ALA A 158 -29.09 -8.55 -3.01
N TRP A 159 -28.49 -8.48 -1.82
CA TRP A 159 -27.09 -8.26 -1.65
C TRP A 159 -26.44 -9.51 -1.02
N GLY A 160 -25.32 -9.96 -1.58
CA GLY A 160 -24.60 -11.12 -1.06
C GLY A 160 -25.28 -12.45 -1.40
N ALA A 161 -25.32 -13.34 -0.41
CA ALA A 161 -25.84 -14.69 -0.58
C ALA A 161 -27.24 -14.69 -1.17
N ASN A 162 -27.45 -15.42 -2.23
CA ASN A 162 -28.71 -15.54 -2.98
C ASN A 162 -29.08 -14.34 -3.88
N GLY A 163 -28.25 -13.31 -3.94
CA GLY A 163 -28.35 -12.29 -4.98
C GLY A 163 -28.02 -12.82 -6.37
N GLY A 164 -27.90 -14.10 -6.48
CA GLY A 164 -27.60 -14.84 -7.69
C GLY A 164 -28.72 -14.93 -8.74
N ASN A 165 -29.71 -14.06 -8.68
CA ASN A 165 -30.57 -13.77 -9.80
C ASN A 165 -30.00 -12.71 -10.73
N GLY A 166 -28.66 -12.58 -10.73
CA GLY A 166 -28.00 -12.04 -11.90
C GLY A 166 -28.26 -12.94 -13.08
N PRO A 167 -28.25 -12.43 -14.34
CA PRO A 167 -28.40 -13.26 -15.50
C PRO A 167 -27.43 -14.45 -15.42
N GLU A 168 -27.81 -15.60 -16.01
CA GLU A 168 -26.96 -16.82 -16.06
C GLU A 168 -25.50 -16.50 -16.48
N GLN A 169 -25.31 -15.42 -17.22
CA GLN A 169 -24.02 -14.83 -17.61
C GLN A 169 -23.15 -14.35 -16.43
N ALA A 170 -23.72 -14.19 -15.23
CA ALA A 170 -22.97 -13.79 -14.03
C ALA A 170 -22.47 -14.98 -13.18
N GLY A 171 -22.36 -16.17 -13.76
CA GLY A 171 -21.70 -17.32 -13.14
C GLY A 171 -22.59 -18.18 -12.22
N GLY A 172 -23.88 -17.92 -12.15
CA GLY A 172 -24.85 -18.72 -11.36
C GLY A 172 -24.83 -18.38 -9.86
N ALA A 173 -25.55 -19.20 -9.07
CA ALA A 173 -25.65 -19.00 -7.62
C ALA A 173 -24.31 -19.18 -6.90
N PHE A 174 -24.00 -18.28 -5.98
CA PHE A 174 -22.80 -18.31 -5.15
C PHE A 174 -23.15 -18.14 -3.66
N ARG A 175 -22.22 -18.46 -2.78
CA ARG A 175 -22.29 -18.18 -1.35
C ARG A 175 -21.29 -17.14 -0.94
N THR A 176 -21.63 -16.30 0.04
CA THR A 176 -20.71 -15.30 0.60
C THR A 176 -19.71 -15.94 1.55
N VAL A 177 -18.54 -15.31 1.71
CA VAL A 177 -17.54 -15.71 2.70
C VAL A 177 -18.07 -15.38 4.11
N PRO A 178 -18.11 -16.34 5.04
CA PRO A 178 -18.58 -16.09 6.40
C PRO A 178 -17.62 -15.19 7.19
N ALA A 179 -18.12 -14.07 7.75
CA ALA A 179 -17.31 -13.11 8.49
C ALA A 179 -16.60 -13.71 9.72
N TRP A 180 -17.28 -14.62 10.42
CA TRP A 180 -16.83 -15.21 11.70
C TRP A 180 -15.88 -16.42 11.56
N GLY A 181 -15.26 -16.57 10.40
CA GLY A 181 -14.25 -17.59 10.08
C GLY A 181 -12.86 -17.01 9.92
N LEU A 182 -12.26 -17.29 8.76
CA LEU A 182 -10.94 -16.77 8.39
C LEU A 182 -10.84 -15.24 8.42
N PRO A 183 -11.86 -14.45 7.99
CA PRO A 183 -11.77 -13.00 8.03
C PRO A 183 -11.59 -12.43 9.46
N LEU A 184 -12.30 -13.02 10.45
CA LEU A 184 -12.10 -12.61 11.85
C LEU A 184 -10.70 -12.95 12.34
N LEU A 185 -10.19 -14.14 12.03
CA LEU A 185 -8.81 -14.54 12.38
C LEU A 185 -7.79 -13.57 11.75
N ASN A 186 -7.95 -13.26 10.48
CA ASN A 186 -7.13 -12.28 9.78
C ASN A 186 -7.17 -10.89 10.42
N THR A 187 -8.33 -10.46 10.88
CA THR A 187 -8.49 -9.21 11.63
C THR A 187 -7.65 -9.22 12.91
N LEU A 188 -7.71 -10.30 13.69
CA LEU A 188 -6.92 -10.42 14.93
C LEU A 188 -5.42 -10.47 14.65
N ILE A 189 -5.00 -11.14 13.57
CA ILE A 189 -3.59 -11.19 13.15
C ILE A 189 -3.10 -9.79 12.79
N LEU A 190 -3.86 -9.05 11.98
CA LEU A 190 -3.44 -7.73 11.51
C LEU A 190 -3.40 -6.71 12.67
N LEU A 191 -4.43 -6.68 13.54
CA LEU A 191 -4.43 -5.85 14.75
C LEU A 191 -3.26 -6.17 15.67
N SER A 192 -2.95 -7.46 15.88
CA SER A 192 -1.79 -7.88 16.66
C SER A 192 -0.48 -7.38 16.04
N SER A 193 -0.39 -7.38 14.70
CA SER A 193 0.77 -6.89 13.97
C SER A 193 0.96 -5.37 14.13
N SER A 194 -0.12 -4.60 14.21
CA SER A 194 -0.09 -3.17 14.52
C SER A 194 0.46 -2.88 15.91
N VAL A 195 0.11 -3.70 16.89
CA VAL A 195 0.69 -3.60 18.24
C VAL A 195 2.19 -3.90 18.22
N THR A 196 2.60 -4.96 17.50
CA THR A 196 4.02 -5.35 17.47
C THR A 196 4.89 -4.32 16.74
N VAL A 197 4.44 -3.71 15.63
CA VAL A 197 5.20 -2.63 14.96
C VAL A 197 5.30 -1.39 15.84
N THR A 198 4.26 -1.06 16.60
CA THR A 198 4.26 0.04 17.56
C THR A 198 5.29 -0.18 18.66
N ILE A 199 5.35 -1.39 19.24
CA ILE A 199 6.36 -1.76 20.24
C ILE A 199 7.76 -1.66 19.65
N ALA A 200 7.96 -2.14 18.41
CA ALA A 200 9.24 -2.03 17.70
C ALA A 200 9.65 -0.56 17.52
N HIS A 201 8.72 0.33 17.18
CA HIS A 201 8.99 1.77 17.05
C HIS A 201 9.38 2.42 18.39
N HIS A 202 8.67 2.12 19.47
CA HIS A 202 9.06 2.60 20.80
C HIS A 202 10.44 2.06 21.23
N ALA A 203 10.72 0.80 20.94
CA ALA A 203 12.03 0.19 21.21
C ALA A 203 13.16 0.87 20.40
N LEU A 204 12.88 1.32 19.17
CA LEU A 204 13.84 2.09 18.36
C LEU A 204 14.21 3.42 19.03
N ARG A 205 13.22 4.18 19.45
CA ARG A 205 13.41 5.44 20.18
C ARG A 205 14.16 5.25 21.50
N ALA A 206 13.92 4.11 22.18
CA ALA A 206 14.62 3.74 23.41
C ALA A 206 16.04 3.15 23.15
N GLY A 207 16.39 2.82 21.91
CA GLY A 207 17.70 2.26 21.53
C GLY A 207 17.86 0.76 21.85
N HIS A 208 16.77 0.02 22.06
CA HIS A 208 16.80 -1.40 22.41
C HIS A 208 16.77 -2.29 21.14
N ARG A 209 17.90 -2.43 20.48
CA ARG A 209 18.03 -3.15 19.18
C ARG A 209 17.46 -4.56 19.18
N GLY A 210 17.65 -5.34 20.24
CA GLY A 210 17.11 -6.71 20.33
C GLY A 210 15.58 -6.73 20.30
N LYS A 211 14.94 -5.82 21.02
CA LYS A 211 13.47 -5.68 21.01
C LYS A 211 12.95 -5.25 19.65
N ILE A 212 13.64 -4.33 18.97
CA ILE A 212 13.25 -3.91 17.60
C ILE A 212 13.24 -5.10 16.67
N LEU A 213 14.32 -5.89 16.64
CA LEU A 213 14.46 -7.04 15.75
C LEU A 213 13.39 -8.11 16.02
N LEU A 214 13.10 -8.37 17.29
CA LEU A 214 12.08 -9.34 17.69
C LEU A 214 10.69 -8.88 17.22
N PHE A 215 10.26 -7.69 17.64
CA PHE A 215 8.89 -7.24 17.38
C PHE A 215 8.64 -6.88 15.93
N LEU A 216 9.62 -6.30 15.23
CA LEU A 216 9.51 -6.04 13.79
C LEU A 216 9.53 -7.34 12.99
N GLY A 217 10.35 -8.33 13.37
CA GLY A 217 10.33 -9.66 12.76
C GLY A 217 8.98 -10.37 12.97
N LEU A 218 8.40 -10.24 14.16
CA LEU A 218 7.05 -10.75 14.44
C LEU A 218 5.99 -10.05 13.59
N THR A 219 6.10 -8.73 13.38
CA THR A 219 5.20 -7.99 12.49
C THR A 219 5.26 -8.52 11.06
N VAL A 220 6.45 -8.75 10.53
CA VAL A 220 6.64 -9.33 9.19
C VAL A 220 6.02 -10.72 9.09
N LEU A 221 6.22 -11.55 10.10
CA LEU A 221 5.63 -12.90 10.15
C LEU A 221 4.11 -12.85 10.18
N LEU A 222 3.52 -11.99 11.00
CA LEU A 222 2.06 -11.81 11.07
C LEU A 222 1.49 -11.29 9.74
N GLY A 223 2.17 -10.34 9.08
CA GLY A 223 1.78 -9.87 7.75
C GLY A 223 1.82 -10.97 6.69
N ALA A 224 2.86 -11.79 6.68
CA ALA A 224 2.95 -12.96 5.79
C ALA A 224 1.86 -14.01 6.09
N THR A 225 1.54 -14.22 7.35
CA THR A 225 0.47 -15.13 7.79
C THR A 225 -0.90 -14.64 7.34
N PHE A 226 -1.16 -13.34 7.46
CA PHE A 226 -2.37 -12.72 6.91
C PHE A 226 -2.52 -12.99 5.41
N LEU A 227 -1.46 -12.76 4.62
CA LEU A 227 -1.47 -13.00 3.18
C LEU A 227 -1.70 -14.47 2.83
N TYR A 228 -1.16 -15.39 3.61
CA TYR A 228 -1.38 -16.82 3.45
C TYR A 228 -2.86 -17.17 3.62
N PHE A 229 -3.51 -16.69 4.69
CA PHE A 229 -4.92 -16.93 4.93
C PHE A 229 -5.82 -16.22 3.92
N GLN A 230 -5.45 -15.02 3.47
CA GLN A 230 -6.18 -14.30 2.42
C GLN A 230 -6.14 -15.07 1.09
N ALA A 231 -4.99 -15.64 0.73
CA ALA A 231 -4.87 -16.49 -0.46
C ALA A 231 -5.69 -17.78 -0.32
N HIS A 232 -5.71 -18.39 0.87
CA HIS A 232 -6.53 -19.57 1.16
C HIS A 232 -8.03 -19.24 1.04
N GLU A 233 -8.46 -18.12 1.61
CA GLU A 233 -9.86 -17.64 1.51
C GLU A 233 -10.27 -17.45 0.04
N TYR A 234 -9.41 -16.90 -0.80
CA TYR A 234 -9.69 -16.75 -2.22
C TYR A 234 -9.80 -18.10 -2.94
N MET A 235 -8.95 -19.07 -2.58
CA MET A 235 -9.07 -20.42 -3.15
C MET A 235 -10.38 -21.09 -2.75
N GLU A 236 -10.82 -20.94 -1.51
CA GLU A 236 -12.10 -21.43 -1.01
C GLU A 236 -13.27 -20.73 -1.71
N ALA A 237 -13.22 -19.39 -1.84
CA ALA A 237 -14.24 -18.62 -2.56
C ALA A 237 -14.46 -19.12 -3.98
N TYR A 238 -13.39 -19.37 -4.73
CA TYR A 238 -13.46 -19.86 -6.10
C TYR A 238 -13.90 -21.33 -6.23
N LYS A 239 -13.45 -22.22 -5.31
CA LYS A 239 -13.66 -23.66 -5.44
C LYS A 239 -14.94 -24.16 -4.77
N GLU A 240 -15.28 -23.58 -3.61
CA GLU A 240 -16.34 -24.12 -2.76
C GLU A 240 -17.57 -23.22 -2.70
N LEU A 241 -17.39 -21.89 -2.83
CA LEU A 241 -18.47 -20.94 -2.72
C LEU A 241 -19.01 -20.49 -4.08
N ASN A 242 -18.39 -20.88 -5.18
CA ASN A 242 -18.66 -20.39 -6.54
C ASN A 242 -18.63 -18.85 -6.62
N LEU A 243 -17.92 -18.21 -5.69
CA LEU A 243 -17.75 -16.76 -5.65
C LEU A 243 -16.49 -16.37 -6.44
N THR A 244 -16.70 -15.73 -7.57
CA THR A 244 -15.64 -15.33 -8.50
C THR A 244 -15.73 -13.85 -8.82
N LEU A 245 -14.72 -13.31 -9.51
CA LEU A 245 -14.77 -11.93 -10.02
C LEU A 245 -15.98 -11.70 -10.95
N HIS A 246 -16.49 -12.75 -11.60
CA HIS A 246 -17.63 -12.72 -12.50
C HIS A 246 -18.97 -12.97 -11.81
N SER A 247 -19.00 -13.14 -10.49
CA SER A 247 -20.22 -13.35 -9.71
C SER A 247 -21.01 -12.05 -9.50
N GLY A 248 -21.25 -11.33 -10.59
CA GLY A 248 -21.99 -10.07 -10.59
C GLY A 248 -21.30 -8.94 -9.82
N VAL A 249 -22.11 -7.99 -9.39
CA VAL A 249 -21.61 -6.76 -8.71
C VAL A 249 -21.01 -7.07 -7.34
N TYR A 250 -21.58 -8.07 -6.63
CA TYR A 250 -21.03 -8.49 -5.33
C TYR A 250 -19.62 -9.06 -5.48
N GLY A 251 -19.43 -10.03 -6.39
CA GLY A 251 -18.13 -10.64 -6.63
C GLY A 251 -17.10 -9.61 -7.09
N SER A 252 -17.46 -8.74 -8.03
CA SER A 252 -16.58 -7.69 -8.52
C SER A 252 -16.16 -6.73 -7.41
N THR A 253 -17.08 -6.22 -6.60
CA THR A 253 -16.78 -5.30 -5.50
C THR A 253 -15.97 -5.98 -4.39
N PHE A 254 -16.30 -7.22 -4.04
CA PHE A 254 -15.58 -8.03 -3.08
C PHE A 254 -14.10 -8.21 -3.47
N PHE A 255 -13.84 -8.75 -4.66
CA PHE A 255 -12.46 -9.02 -5.09
C PHE A 255 -11.66 -7.77 -5.41
N LEU A 256 -12.27 -6.69 -5.90
CA LEU A 256 -11.57 -5.43 -6.11
C LEU A 256 -11.13 -4.81 -4.78
N LEU A 257 -12.03 -4.68 -3.83
CA LEU A 257 -11.73 -4.09 -2.52
C LEU A 257 -10.72 -4.91 -1.74
N THR A 258 -10.97 -6.21 -1.56
CA THR A 258 -10.08 -7.09 -0.78
C THR A 258 -8.78 -7.38 -1.53
N GLY A 259 -8.79 -7.42 -2.86
CA GLY A 259 -7.62 -7.66 -3.70
C GLY A 259 -6.65 -6.47 -3.69
N PHE A 260 -7.16 -5.24 -3.84
CA PHE A 260 -6.30 -4.05 -3.70
C PHE A 260 -5.76 -3.91 -2.27
N HIS A 261 -6.58 -4.24 -1.26
CA HIS A 261 -6.07 -4.30 0.11
C HIS A 261 -4.96 -5.35 0.26
N GLY A 262 -5.15 -6.56 -0.27
CA GLY A 262 -4.14 -7.61 -0.25
C GLY A 262 -2.83 -7.20 -0.96
N LEU A 263 -2.92 -6.43 -2.06
CA LEU A 263 -1.76 -5.81 -2.71
C LEU A 263 -1.03 -4.85 -1.76
N HIS A 264 -1.77 -3.98 -1.06
CA HIS A 264 -1.19 -3.03 -0.10
C HIS A 264 -0.55 -3.73 1.11
N VAL A 265 -1.18 -4.80 1.64
CA VAL A 265 -0.57 -5.65 2.68
C VAL A 265 0.72 -6.31 2.18
N THR A 266 0.74 -6.78 0.93
CA THR A 266 1.94 -7.37 0.32
C THR A 266 3.07 -6.35 0.25
N LEU A 267 2.81 -5.16 -0.28
CA LEU A 267 3.79 -4.08 -0.34
C LEU A 267 4.27 -3.68 1.05
N GLY A 268 3.34 -3.53 2.00
CA GLY A 268 3.65 -3.21 3.40
C GLY A 268 4.54 -4.27 4.06
N THR A 269 4.24 -5.56 3.85
CA THR A 269 5.05 -6.67 4.37
C THR A 269 6.46 -6.68 3.78
N ILE A 270 6.59 -6.42 2.47
CA ILE A 270 7.91 -6.28 1.82
C ILE A 270 8.68 -5.09 2.40
N MET A 271 8.02 -3.93 2.55
CA MET A 271 8.66 -2.74 3.16
C MET A 271 9.12 -3.02 4.59
N LEU A 272 8.29 -3.66 5.42
CA LEU A 272 8.66 -4.07 6.79
C LEU A 272 9.84 -5.03 6.80
N ALA A 273 9.89 -6.00 5.89
CA ALA A 273 11.02 -6.92 5.74
C ALA A 273 12.31 -6.19 5.36
N VAL A 274 12.24 -5.23 4.43
CA VAL A 274 13.40 -4.38 4.07
C VAL A 274 13.87 -3.55 5.27
N ILE A 275 12.95 -2.95 6.04
CA ILE A 275 13.29 -2.20 7.26
C ILE A 275 13.92 -3.13 8.30
N TRP A 276 13.40 -4.34 8.48
CA TRP A 276 13.97 -5.33 9.39
C TRP A 276 15.42 -5.67 9.02
N LEU A 277 15.71 -5.91 7.73
CA LEU A 277 17.08 -6.13 7.22
C LEU A 277 17.99 -4.90 7.45
N ARG A 278 17.45 -3.70 7.30
CA ARG A 278 18.19 -2.46 7.57
C ARG A 278 18.49 -2.27 9.05
N VAL A 279 17.59 -2.67 9.96
CA VAL A 279 17.84 -2.69 11.41
C VAL A 279 18.93 -3.72 11.74
N LEU A 280 18.92 -4.90 11.11
CA LEU A 280 19.99 -5.91 11.24
C LEU A 280 21.36 -5.35 10.83
N LYS A 281 21.41 -4.46 9.83
CA LYS A 281 22.65 -3.80 9.38
C LYS A 281 23.02 -2.56 10.21
N GLY A 282 22.16 -2.15 11.16
CA GLY A 282 22.42 -0.99 12.01
C GLY A 282 22.24 0.37 11.31
N HIS A 283 21.42 0.43 10.27
CA HIS A 283 21.21 1.65 9.47
C HIS A 283 20.34 2.71 10.15
N PHE A 284 19.72 2.40 11.28
CA PHE A 284 18.85 3.33 12.00
C PHE A 284 19.41 3.68 13.37
N ASN A 285 19.21 4.93 13.76
CA ASN A 285 19.50 5.45 15.09
C ASN A 285 18.27 6.22 15.63
N LYS A 286 18.38 6.74 16.86
CA LYS A 286 17.28 7.45 17.55
C LYS A 286 16.84 8.71 16.83
N ASP A 287 17.75 9.40 16.14
CA ASP A 287 17.55 10.70 15.55
C ASP A 287 17.22 10.62 14.05
N HIS A 288 17.69 9.57 13.36
CA HIS A 288 17.51 9.37 11.92
C HIS A 288 16.85 8.01 11.65
N HIS A 289 15.51 7.98 11.67
CA HIS A 289 14.72 6.77 11.47
C HIS A 289 13.45 6.98 10.65
N PHE A 290 13.37 8.05 9.87
CA PHE A 290 12.17 8.37 9.07
C PHE A 290 11.69 7.18 8.23
N GLY A 291 12.59 6.42 7.57
CA GLY A 291 12.19 5.27 6.77
C GLY A 291 11.42 4.19 7.56
N PHE A 292 11.79 3.97 8.84
CA PHE A 292 11.03 3.08 9.73
C PHE A 292 9.65 3.67 10.05
N GLU A 293 9.61 4.94 10.39
CA GLU A 293 8.39 5.65 10.76
C GLU A 293 7.38 5.68 9.60
N ALA A 294 7.85 5.98 8.38
CA ALA A 294 7.03 5.98 7.17
C ALA A 294 6.38 4.61 6.91
N VAL A 295 7.15 3.53 7.04
CA VAL A 295 6.62 2.17 6.86
C VAL A 295 5.65 1.79 7.97
N ALA A 296 5.88 2.21 9.22
CA ALA A 296 4.93 1.99 10.31
C ALA A 296 3.60 2.74 10.08
N TRP A 297 3.65 4.00 9.58
CA TRP A 297 2.44 4.74 9.21
C TRP A 297 1.65 4.05 8.10
N TYR A 298 2.36 3.58 7.07
CA TYR A 298 1.73 2.83 5.99
C TYR A 298 1.05 1.55 6.49
N TRP A 299 1.70 0.81 7.41
CA TRP A 299 1.16 -0.40 7.98
C TRP A 299 -0.12 -0.15 8.79
N HIS A 300 -0.14 0.90 9.62
CA HIS A 300 -1.34 1.30 10.34
C HIS A 300 -2.47 1.75 9.42
N PHE A 301 -2.15 2.44 8.33
CA PHE A 301 -3.14 2.79 7.31
C PHE A 301 -3.79 1.54 6.71
N VAL A 302 -3.00 0.55 6.30
CA VAL A 302 -3.49 -0.72 5.75
C VAL A 302 -4.38 -1.45 6.74
N ASP A 303 -4.02 -1.46 8.02
CA ASP A 303 -4.80 -2.07 9.11
C ASP A 303 -6.17 -1.39 9.29
N VAL A 304 -6.22 -0.06 9.27
CA VAL A 304 -7.48 0.69 9.35
C VAL A 304 -8.38 0.41 8.14
N VAL A 305 -7.82 0.31 6.94
CA VAL A 305 -8.58 -0.06 5.74
C VAL A 305 -9.17 -1.46 5.89
N TRP A 306 -8.41 -2.42 6.45
CA TRP A 306 -8.93 -3.77 6.70
C TRP A 306 -10.13 -3.78 7.64
N LEU A 307 -10.09 -3.00 8.71
CA LEU A 307 -11.25 -2.87 9.62
C LEU A 307 -12.49 -2.36 8.88
N GLY A 308 -12.31 -1.41 7.97
CA GLY A 308 -13.39 -0.97 7.08
C GLY A 308 -13.90 -2.09 6.18
N LEU A 309 -13.01 -2.87 5.57
CA LEU A 309 -13.37 -4.03 4.75
C LEU A 309 -14.11 -5.09 5.57
N PHE A 310 -13.59 -5.45 6.73
CA PHE A 310 -14.22 -6.42 7.61
C PHE A 310 -15.65 -6.01 7.98
N MET A 311 -15.85 -4.73 8.31
CA MET A 311 -17.18 -4.21 8.66
C MET A 311 -18.13 -4.13 7.46
N PHE A 312 -17.70 -3.50 6.34
CA PHE A 312 -18.60 -3.16 5.24
C PHE A 312 -18.74 -4.25 4.17
N VAL A 313 -17.78 -5.17 4.09
CA VAL A 313 -17.79 -6.22 3.05
C VAL A 313 -18.13 -7.59 3.63
N TYR A 314 -17.67 -7.90 4.85
CA TYR A 314 -17.91 -9.23 5.44
C TYR A 314 -19.06 -9.27 6.44
N ILE A 315 -19.25 -8.22 7.27
CA ILE A 315 -20.34 -8.23 8.30
C ILE A 315 -21.64 -7.70 7.72
N LEU A 316 -21.59 -6.54 7.08
CA LEU A 316 -22.78 -5.89 6.52
C LEU A 316 -23.07 -6.40 5.12
#